data_e94f6478b0f0f1015788287908301237
#
_entry.id   e94f6478b0f0f1015788287908301237
#
_cell.length_a   1.000
_cell.length_b   1.000
_cell.length_c   1.000
_cell.angle_alpha   90.00
_cell.angle_beta   90.00
_cell.angle_gamma   90.00
#
_symmetry.space_group_name_H-M   'P 1'
#
loop_
_entity.id
_entity.type
_entity.pdbx_description
1 polymer ?
#
loop_
_entity_poly.entity_id
_entity_poly.type
_entity_poly.pdbx_seq_one_letter_code
_entity_poly.pdbx_strand_id
1 'polypeptide(L)'
;VRPGTGITMADKITRKKLPSIVINADDHARLTAIASSALDRIPEVAEALLLELDRARIAAPGKLPKDSVQMGSTVAFHADNGFAKEVRLVYPGEADIEAGKISVLTPIGAALIGLSVGQSIDWSDRAGKIHRMTIRSVVPATG
;
A
#
# COMPACT_ATOMS: atom_id res chain seq x y z
N VAL A 1 11.66 32.71 1.58
CA VAL A 1 11.42 32.11 1.63
C VAL A 1 11.45 31.83 1.52
N ARG A 2 11.58 31.87 1.49
CA ARG A 2 11.28 31.13 1.60
C ARG A 2 10.92 30.83 1.17
N PRO A 3 10.85 31.13 0.83
CA PRO A 3 10.21 30.50 0.66
C PRO A 3 9.94 29.96 0.51
N GLY A 4 9.92 29.93 0.33
CA GLY A 4 9.53 29.24 0.43
C GLY A 4 9.35 28.86 0.51
N THR A 5 9.31 28.76 0.43
CA THR A 5 8.98 28.29 0.79
C THR A 5 7.97 27.91 1.03
N GLY A 6 7.60 28.19 0.99
CA GLY A 6 6.50 27.71 1.64
C GLY A 6 5.68 26.82 0.91
N ILE A 7 5.73 26.91 -0.10
CA ILE A 7 5.09 26.17 -0.81
C ILE A 7 4.84 24.94 -0.47
N THR A 8 5.24 24.35 -0.55
CA THR A 8 5.15 23.03 -0.34
C THR A 8 5.06 22.62 1.07
N MET A 9 4.69 23.53 1.94
CA MET A 9 4.49 23.16 3.29
C MET A 9 3.50 22.04 3.44
N ALA A 10 2.39 22.11 2.80
CA ALA A 10 1.40 21.04 2.89
C ALA A 10 1.94 19.74 2.35
N ASP A 11 2.65 19.78 1.25
CA ASP A 11 3.26 18.59 0.69
C ASP A 11 4.29 18.00 1.62
N LYS A 12 5.09 18.82 2.24
CA LYS A 12 6.09 18.33 3.16
C LYS A 12 5.46 17.65 4.36
N ILE A 13 4.39 18.22 4.87
CA ILE A 13 3.70 17.65 6.00
C ILE A 13 3.11 16.30 5.62
N THR A 14 2.50 16.20 4.44
CA THR A 14 1.92 14.96 3.97
C THR A 14 2.99 13.89 3.82
N ARG A 15 4.12 14.24 3.23
CA ARG A 15 5.19 13.28 3.03
C ARG A 15 5.77 12.78 4.34
N LYS A 16 5.87 13.64 5.34
CA LYS A 16 6.39 13.23 6.63
C LYS A 16 5.51 12.19 7.29
N LYS A 17 4.23 12.17 6.94
CA LYS A 17 3.30 11.23 7.54
C LYS A 17 3.30 9.88 6.86
N LEU A 18 3.94 9.77 5.71
CA LEU A 18 3.99 8.50 5.01
C LEU A 18 5.06 7.61 5.63
N PRO A 19 4.68 6.40 6.01
CA PRO A 19 5.66 5.48 6.61
C PRO A 19 6.63 4.95 5.56
N SER A 20 7.78 4.51 6.02
CA SER A 20 8.73 3.83 5.13
C SER A 20 8.19 2.47 4.77
N ILE A 21 8.26 2.11 3.51
CA ILE A 21 7.78 0.80 3.07
C ILE A 21 8.90 0.05 2.37
N VAL A 22 8.77 -1.28 2.35
CA VAL A 22 9.77 -2.15 1.74
C VAL A 22 9.06 -3.21 0.90
N ILE A 23 9.54 -3.45 -0.30
CA ILE A 23 8.92 -4.38 -1.24
C ILE A 23 9.99 -5.30 -1.83
N ASN A 24 9.61 -6.56 -2.00
CA ASN A 24 10.44 -7.56 -2.65
C ASN A 24 10.76 -7.12 -4.09
N ALA A 25 11.98 -7.31 -4.54
CA ALA A 25 12.40 -6.85 -5.86
C ALA A 25 11.57 -7.44 -7.00
N ASP A 26 11.25 -8.74 -6.93
CA ASP A 26 10.45 -9.38 -7.97
C ASP A 26 9.04 -8.82 -8.00
N ASP A 27 8.43 -8.65 -6.83
CA ASP A 27 7.09 -8.08 -6.76
C ASP A 27 7.08 -6.63 -7.19
N HIS A 28 8.13 -5.88 -6.86
CA HIS A 28 8.22 -4.49 -7.27
C HIS A 28 8.16 -4.37 -8.79
N ALA A 29 8.93 -5.20 -9.49
CA ALA A 29 8.95 -5.19 -10.95
C ALA A 29 7.59 -5.58 -11.54
N ARG A 30 6.96 -6.62 -11.00
CA ARG A 30 5.65 -7.06 -11.48
C ARG A 30 4.58 -6.02 -11.21
N LEU A 31 4.59 -5.44 -10.04
CA LEU A 31 3.59 -4.44 -9.66
C LEU A 31 3.74 -3.17 -10.51
N THR A 32 4.97 -2.78 -10.82
CA THR A 32 5.21 -1.63 -11.69
C THR A 32 4.60 -1.87 -13.07
N ALA A 33 4.80 -3.06 -13.62
CA ALA A 33 4.23 -3.39 -14.92
C ALA A 33 2.71 -3.41 -14.90
N ILE A 34 2.13 -4.00 -13.86
CA ILE A 34 0.68 -4.08 -13.72
C ILE A 34 0.06 -2.70 -13.56
N ALA A 35 0.65 -1.86 -12.70
CA ALA A 35 0.12 -0.52 -12.49
C ALA A 35 0.25 0.32 -13.75
N SER A 36 1.37 0.22 -14.46
CA SER A 36 1.55 0.96 -15.70
C SER A 36 0.51 0.57 -16.75
N SER A 37 0.21 -0.72 -16.84
CA SER A 37 -0.81 -1.21 -17.77
C SER A 37 -2.22 -0.76 -17.38
N ALA A 38 -2.45 -0.48 -16.13
CA ALA A 38 -3.77 -0.10 -15.64
C ALA A 38 -4.04 1.40 -15.70
N LEU A 39 -3.04 2.21 -16.07
CA LEU A 39 -3.18 3.67 -16.06
C LEU A 39 -4.33 4.17 -16.94
N ASP A 40 -4.61 3.49 -18.03
CA ASP A 40 -5.69 3.90 -18.94
C ASP A 40 -7.08 3.56 -18.40
N ARG A 41 -7.17 2.51 -17.59
CA ARG A 41 -8.46 2.03 -17.13
C ARG A 41 -8.83 2.53 -15.74
N ILE A 42 -7.88 2.57 -14.85
CA ILE A 42 -8.11 3.00 -13.47
C ILE A 42 -6.95 3.90 -13.03
N PRO A 43 -6.85 5.09 -13.64
CA PRO A 43 -5.67 5.95 -13.40
C PRO A 43 -5.46 6.32 -11.94
N GLU A 44 -6.51 6.56 -11.18
CA GLU A 44 -6.35 6.97 -9.80
C GLU A 44 -5.67 5.91 -8.95
N VAL A 45 -6.14 4.68 -9.06
CA VAL A 45 -5.54 3.59 -8.30
C VAL A 45 -4.16 3.24 -8.83
N ALA A 46 -4.01 3.22 -10.16
CA ALA A 46 -2.72 2.89 -10.76
C ALA A 46 -1.65 3.92 -10.36
N GLU A 47 -2.00 5.20 -10.38
CA GLU A 47 -1.07 6.25 -9.97
C GLU A 47 -0.73 6.14 -8.48
N ALA A 48 -1.72 5.84 -7.65
CA ALA A 48 -1.49 5.67 -6.22
C ALA A 48 -0.51 4.52 -5.97
N LEU A 49 -0.69 3.41 -6.67
CA LEU A 49 0.22 2.28 -6.52
C LEU A 49 1.61 2.62 -7.03
N LEU A 50 1.71 3.30 -8.17
CA LEU A 50 3.03 3.68 -8.71
C LEU A 50 3.78 4.61 -7.75
N LEU A 51 3.07 5.52 -7.08
CA LEU A 51 3.70 6.39 -6.11
C LEU A 51 4.25 5.61 -4.92
N GLU A 52 3.51 4.60 -4.46
CA GLU A 52 4.01 3.76 -3.37
C GLU A 52 5.23 2.96 -3.81
N LEU A 53 5.19 2.42 -5.02
CA LEU A 53 6.32 1.65 -5.55
C LEU A 53 7.57 2.53 -5.71
N ASP A 54 7.36 3.78 -6.13
CA ASP A 54 8.47 4.69 -6.37
C ASP A 54 9.20 5.05 -5.07
N ARG A 55 8.48 5.18 -3.96
CA ARG A 55 9.10 5.54 -2.69
C ARG A 55 9.53 4.33 -1.86
N ALA A 56 9.21 3.12 -2.31
CA ALA A 56 9.53 1.92 -1.56
C ALA A 56 11.01 1.59 -1.61
N ARG A 57 11.52 1.06 -0.50
CA ARG A 57 12.85 0.47 -0.50
C ARG A 57 12.71 -0.94 -1.08
N ILE A 58 13.56 -1.29 -1.99
CA ILE A 58 13.53 -2.61 -2.63
C ILE A 58 14.47 -3.54 -1.88
N ALA A 59 13.97 -4.68 -1.42
CA ALA A 59 14.77 -5.64 -0.68
C ALA A 59 15.09 -6.86 -1.53
N ALA A 60 16.31 -7.34 -1.39
CA ALA A 60 16.73 -8.57 -2.03
C ALA A 60 16.03 -9.77 -1.39
N PRO A 61 15.93 -10.89 -2.11
CA PRO A 61 15.36 -12.11 -1.54
C PRO A 61 16.03 -12.47 -0.22
N GLY A 62 15.23 -12.83 0.77
CA GLY A 62 15.74 -13.19 2.08
C GLY A 62 16.02 -12.01 3.01
N LYS A 63 15.87 -10.80 2.52
CA LYS A 63 16.13 -9.60 3.33
C LYS A 63 14.85 -8.85 3.72
N LEU A 64 13.69 -9.40 3.43
CA LEU A 64 12.43 -8.75 3.78
C LEU A 64 12.13 -8.92 5.26
N PRO A 65 11.66 -7.86 5.92
CA PRO A 65 11.12 -8.00 7.27
C PRO A 65 9.89 -8.90 7.22
N LYS A 66 9.79 -9.81 8.17
CA LYS A 66 8.66 -10.75 8.21
C LYS A 66 7.33 -10.07 8.50
N ASP A 67 7.38 -8.91 9.13
CA ASP A 67 6.17 -8.17 9.49
C ASP A 67 5.78 -7.13 8.44
N SER A 68 6.35 -7.22 7.24
CA SER A 68 5.99 -6.29 6.15
C SER A 68 4.96 -6.92 5.23
N VAL A 69 4.05 -6.10 4.72
CA VAL A 69 2.99 -6.55 3.83
C VAL A 69 3.56 -6.75 2.43
N GLN A 70 3.58 -7.99 1.98
CA GLN A 70 4.03 -8.35 0.64
C GLN A 70 2.87 -9.00 -0.10
N MET A 71 3.04 -9.28 -1.39
CA MET A 71 1.99 -9.98 -2.13
C MET A 71 1.77 -11.34 -1.49
N GLY A 72 0.51 -11.68 -1.29
CA GLY A 72 0.13 -12.94 -0.65
C GLY A 72 0.07 -12.88 0.87
N SER A 73 0.50 -11.78 1.49
CA SER A 73 0.42 -11.66 2.95
C SER A 73 -1.03 -11.54 3.41
N THR A 74 -1.31 -12.10 4.59
CA THR A 74 -2.59 -11.89 5.25
C THR A 74 -2.39 -10.78 6.28
N VAL A 75 -3.19 -9.73 6.17
CA VAL A 75 -2.99 -8.50 6.93
C VAL A 75 -4.21 -8.21 7.79
N ALA A 76 -3.99 -7.99 9.08
CA ALA A 76 -5.04 -7.50 9.95
C ALA A 76 -4.77 -6.03 10.23
N PHE A 77 -5.75 -5.20 10.03
CA PHE A 77 -5.63 -3.76 10.25
C PHE A 77 -6.89 -3.21 10.90
N HIS A 78 -6.77 -2.02 11.47
CA HIS A 78 -7.94 -1.29 11.97
C HIS A 78 -7.89 0.14 11.47
N ALA A 79 -9.08 0.70 11.27
CA ALA A 79 -9.24 2.06 10.80
C ALA A 79 -9.65 2.98 11.94
N ASP A 80 -9.50 4.27 11.71
CA ASP A 80 -9.79 5.30 12.71
C ASP A 80 -11.27 5.36 13.12
N ASN A 81 -12.16 4.78 12.32
CA ASN A 81 -13.59 4.72 12.67
C ASN A 81 -13.96 3.45 13.44
N GLY A 82 -12.97 2.71 13.92
CA GLY A 82 -13.21 1.47 14.64
C GLY A 82 -13.36 0.24 13.78
N PHE A 83 -13.32 0.41 12.46
CA PHE A 83 -13.42 -0.70 11.52
C PHE A 83 -12.15 -1.56 11.61
N ALA A 84 -12.33 -2.85 11.75
CA ALA A 84 -11.19 -3.78 11.78
C ALA A 84 -11.45 -4.92 10.81
N LYS A 85 -10.42 -5.34 10.10
CA LYS A 85 -10.58 -6.37 9.09
C LYS A 85 -9.29 -7.13 8.87
N GLU A 86 -9.43 -8.37 8.39
CA GLU A 86 -8.30 -9.17 7.98
C GLU A 86 -8.48 -9.53 6.50
N VAL A 87 -7.47 -9.29 5.70
CA VAL A 87 -7.54 -9.53 4.25
C VAL A 87 -6.23 -10.12 3.76
N ARG A 88 -6.29 -10.79 2.63
CA ARG A 88 -5.09 -11.26 1.95
C ARG A 88 -4.86 -10.39 0.72
N LEU A 89 -3.64 -9.86 0.58
CA LEU A 89 -3.30 -9.00 -0.55
C LEU A 89 -2.85 -9.85 -1.72
N VAL A 90 -3.55 -9.73 -2.85
CA VAL A 90 -3.28 -10.59 -4.00
C VAL A 90 -3.18 -9.78 -5.29
N TYR A 91 -2.68 -10.43 -6.34
CA TYR A 91 -2.69 -9.83 -7.67
C TYR A 91 -4.12 -9.82 -8.22
N PRO A 92 -4.42 -8.90 -9.16
CA PRO A 92 -5.81 -8.73 -9.61
C PRO A 92 -6.52 -10.01 -10.05
N GLY A 93 -5.81 -10.90 -10.71
CA GLY A 93 -6.42 -12.14 -11.17
C GLY A 93 -6.85 -13.11 -10.08
N GLU A 94 -6.38 -12.88 -8.85
CA GLU A 94 -6.70 -13.74 -7.73
C GLU A 94 -7.68 -13.13 -6.75
N ALA A 95 -8.17 -11.93 -7.06
CA ALA A 95 -9.04 -11.21 -6.13
C ALA A 95 -10.37 -11.92 -5.93
N ASP A 96 -10.81 -11.98 -4.68
CA ASP A 96 -12.08 -12.60 -4.33
C ASP A 96 -12.51 -12.01 -2.99
N ILE A 97 -13.35 -11.00 -3.05
CA ILE A 97 -13.76 -10.26 -1.86
C ILE A 97 -14.43 -11.17 -0.84
N GLU A 98 -15.24 -12.15 -1.30
CA GLU A 98 -15.93 -13.04 -0.39
C GLU A 98 -14.96 -13.95 0.37
N ALA A 99 -13.83 -14.26 -0.25
CA ALA A 99 -12.80 -15.06 0.40
C ALA A 99 -11.78 -14.20 1.16
N GLY A 100 -12.00 -12.88 1.22
CA GLY A 100 -11.08 -11.99 1.91
C GLY A 100 -9.83 -11.65 1.12
N LYS A 101 -9.85 -11.90 -0.19
CA LYS A 101 -8.69 -11.62 -1.05
C LYS A 101 -8.90 -10.30 -1.78
N ILE A 102 -8.07 -9.32 -1.45
CA ILE A 102 -8.18 -7.98 -2.02
C ILE A 102 -7.06 -7.74 -3.01
N SER A 103 -7.44 -7.25 -4.19
CA SER A 103 -6.46 -6.91 -5.22
C SER A 103 -5.61 -5.72 -4.80
N VAL A 104 -4.32 -5.77 -5.13
CA VAL A 104 -3.43 -4.64 -4.93
C VAL A 104 -3.86 -3.45 -5.80
N LEU A 105 -4.61 -3.67 -6.86
CA LEU A 105 -5.14 -2.58 -7.69
C LEU A 105 -6.48 -2.09 -7.17
N THR A 106 -6.52 -1.77 -5.88
CA THR A 106 -7.65 -1.12 -5.23
C THR A 106 -7.07 -0.05 -4.31
N PRO A 107 -7.86 0.95 -3.91
CA PRO A 107 -7.32 2.00 -3.03
C PRO A 107 -6.70 1.45 -1.77
N ILE A 108 -7.38 0.50 -1.11
CA ILE A 108 -6.86 -0.06 0.11
C ILE A 108 -5.67 -0.99 -0.14
N GLY A 109 -5.73 -1.78 -1.21
CA GLY A 109 -4.62 -2.68 -1.54
C GLY A 109 -3.34 -1.93 -1.88
N ALA A 110 -3.47 -0.85 -2.65
CA ALA A 110 -2.31 -0.02 -2.98
C ALA A 110 -1.71 0.63 -1.75
N ALA A 111 -2.54 0.96 -0.76
CA ALA A 111 -2.07 1.56 0.47
C ALA A 111 -1.41 0.54 1.41
N LEU A 112 -1.82 -0.72 1.34
CA LEU A 112 -1.28 -1.75 2.22
C LEU A 112 0.13 -2.22 1.86
N ILE A 113 0.45 -2.24 0.56
CA ILE A 113 1.70 -2.87 0.12
C ILE A 113 2.93 -2.23 0.78
N GLY A 114 3.78 -3.07 1.34
CA GLY A 114 5.06 -2.63 1.91
C GLY A 114 5.01 -2.10 3.34
N LEU A 115 3.80 -1.93 3.91
CA LEU A 115 3.70 -1.47 5.30
C LEU A 115 4.14 -2.56 6.27
N SER A 116 4.57 -2.14 7.44
CA SER A 116 4.95 -3.08 8.51
C SER A 116 4.01 -2.93 9.69
N VAL A 117 4.00 -3.95 10.54
CA VAL A 117 3.19 -3.93 11.76
C VAL A 117 3.46 -2.66 12.56
N GLY A 118 2.40 -2.01 13.00
CA GLY A 118 2.46 -0.78 13.78
C GLY A 118 2.47 0.49 12.96
N GLN A 119 2.66 0.40 11.65
CA GLN A 119 2.64 1.59 10.80
C GLN A 119 1.21 1.94 10.43
N SER A 120 0.98 3.23 10.20
CA SER A 120 -0.31 3.75 9.78
C SER A 120 -0.17 4.52 8.49
N ILE A 121 -1.24 4.53 7.69
CA ILE A 121 -1.25 5.29 6.45
C ILE A 121 -2.66 5.81 6.20
N ASP A 122 -2.73 6.98 5.57
CA ASP A 122 -4.01 7.53 5.11
C ASP A 122 -4.25 7.04 3.68
N TRP A 123 -5.48 6.70 3.38
CA TRP A 123 -5.85 6.29 2.03
C TRP A 123 -7.24 6.83 1.70
N SER A 124 -7.50 7.03 0.41
CA SER A 124 -8.80 7.55 -0.05
C SER A 124 -9.60 6.43 -0.66
N ASP A 125 -10.87 6.32 -0.28
CA ASP A 125 -11.75 5.35 -0.92
C ASP A 125 -12.24 5.92 -2.25
N ARG A 126 -13.06 5.16 -2.97
CA ARG A 126 -13.52 5.56 -4.30
C ARG A 126 -14.41 6.79 -4.27
N ALA A 127 -15.02 7.08 -3.13
CA ALA A 127 -15.82 8.28 -2.96
C ALA A 127 -14.98 9.48 -2.56
N GLY A 128 -13.68 9.32 -2.40
CA GLY A 128 -12.78 10.41 -2.04
C GLY A 128 -12.65 10.63 -0.55
N LYS A 129 -13.30 9.81 0.27
CA LYS A 129 -13.20 9.95 1.71
C LYS A 129 -11.89 9.39 2.20
N ILE A 130 -11.22 10.14 3.10
CA ILE A 130 -9.93 9.75 3.64
C ILE A 130 -10.09 8.92 4.90
N HIS A 131 -9.38 7.82 4.96
CA HIS A 131 -9.35 6.93 6.11
C HIS A 131 -7.92 6.73 6.56
N ARG A 132 -7.74 6.54 7.85
CA ARG A 132 -6.42 6.16 8.38
C ARG A 132 -6.51 4.73 8.88
N MET A 133 -5.57 3.90 8.45
CA MET A 133 -5.52 2.52 8.93
C MET A 133 -4.17 2.21 9.54
N THR A 134 -4.17 1.32 10.50
CA THR A 134 -2.96 0.88 11.20
C THR A 134 -2.84 -0.62 11.09
N ILE A 135 -1.65 -1.10 10.75
CA ILE A 135 -1.40 -2.53 10.57
C ILE A 135 -1.21 -3.18 11.92
N ARG A 136 -2.03 -4.18 12.22
CA ARG A 136 -1.97 -4.89 13.49
C ARG A 136 -1.15 -6.16 13.41
N SER A 137 -1.30 -6.91 12.34
CA SER A 137 -0.51 -8.12 12.16
C SER A 137 -0.34 -8.45 10.70
N VAL A 138 0.72 -9.14 10.38
CA VAL A 138 1.01 -9.59 9.01
C VAL A 138 1.47 -11.03 9.10
N VAL A 139 0.82 -11.90 8.31
CA VAL A 139 1.24 -13.28 8.16
C VAL A 139 1.74 -13.44 6.73
N PRO A 140 3.03 -13.72 6.53
CA PRO A 140 3.58 -13.83 5.18
C PRO A 140 2.93 -14.97 4.40
N ALA A 141 2.97 -14.85 3.08
CA ALA A 141 2.49 -15.91 2.22
C ALA A 141 3.32 -17.16 2.50
N THR A 142 2.65 -18.30 2.62
CA THR A 142 3.37 -19.52 2.83
C THR A 142 3.71 -20.11 1.50
N GLY A 143 4.85 -20.40 1.35
CA GLY A 143 5.18 -20.98 0.19
C GLY A 143 5.66 -21.31 -0.78
#